data_fda7985e3ae1f5b765b0eb8e1a0aaecd
#
_entry.id   fda7985e3ae1f5b765b0eb8e1a0aaecd
#
_cell.length_a   1.000
_cell.length_b   1.000
_cell.length_c   1.000
_cell.angle_alpha   90.00
_cell.angle_beta   90.00
_cell.angle_gamma   90.00
#
_symmetry.space_group_name_H-M   'P 1'
#
loop_
_entity.id
_entity.type
_entity.pdbx_description
1 polymer ?
#
loop_
_entity_poly.entity_id
_entity_poly.type
_entity_poly.pdbx_seq_one_letter_code
_entity_poly.pdbx_strand_id
1 'polypeptide(L)'
;MLNTASARRGMVVAPHHLAAQAGLSVLRDGGTAVEAMVAAAATVAVVYPHMNGIGGDGFWLIAEPGKHPVGIDASGAAAAAAVPDLYRGHGHAAIPARGPLAANTVAGTLSG
;
A
#
# COMPACT_ATOMS: atom_id res chain seq x y z
N MET A 1 21.24 8.28 21.08
CA MET A 1 20.88 9.52 20.35
C MET A 1 20.44 9.09 18.95
N LEU A 2 19.24 9.44 18.53
CA LEU A 2 18.79 9.14 17.16
C LEU A 2 19.38 10.18 16.22
N ASN A 3 20.19 9.72 15.24
CA ASN A 3 20.75 10.61 14.24
C ASN A 3 19.72 10.83 13.13
N THR A 4 19.43 12.08 12.78
CA THR A 4 18.60 12.42 11.63
C THR A 4 19.37 12.11 10.34
N ALA A 5 18.80 11.23 9.50
CA ALA A 5 19.35 11.01 8.18
C ALA A 5 18.97 12.17 7.24
N SER A 6 19.90 12.61 6.41
CA SER A 6 19.66 13.63 5.39
C SER A 6 20.33 13.26 4.08
N ALA A 7 19.73 13.64 2.96
CA ALA A 7 20.28 13.38 1.64
C ALA A 7 20.04 14.58 0.71
N ARG A 8 20.96 14.82 -0.24
CA ARG A 8 20.88 15.94 -1.20
C ARG A 8 20.18 15.57 -2.50
N ARG A 9 20.22 14.29 -2.91
CA ARG A 9 19.73 13.82 -4.21
C ARG A 9 18.43 13.02 -4.13
N GLY A 10 18.14 12.46 -2.99
CA GLY A 10 16.94 11.67 -2.76
C GLY A 10 17.09 10.75 -1.57
N MET A 11 15.99 10.28 -1.04
CA MET A 11 15.92 9.38 0.10
C MET A 11 14.74 8.43 -0.07
N VAL A 12 14.93 7.18 0.31
CA VAL A 12 13.86 6.19 0.40
C VAL A 12 13.78 5.70 1.84
N VAL A 13 12.60 5.71 2.41
CA VAL A 13 12.32 5.20 3.76
C VAL A 13 11.27 4.09 3.65
N ALA A 14 11.52 2.96 4.28
CA ALA A 14 10.60 1.83 4.31
C ALA A 14 10.76 1.08 5.65
N PRO A 15 9.75 0.31 6.09
CA PRO A 15 9.81 -0.45 7.33
C PRO A 15 10.83 -1.61 7.28
N HIS A 16 11.27 -2.00 6.08
CA HIS A 16 12.30 -3.03 5.89
C HIS A 16 13.45 -2.51 5.01
N HIS A 17 14.69 -2.76 5.43
CA HIS A 17 15.87 -2.23 4.74
C HIS A 17 16.00 -2.66 3.27
N LEU A 18 15.58 -3.89 2.92
CA LEU A 18 15.61 -4.37 1.53
C LEU A 18 14.64 -3.58 0.64
N ALA A 19 13.47 -3.18 1.16
CA ALA A 19 12.55 -2.33 0.42
C ALA A 19 13.12 -0.93 0.19
N ALA A 20 13.76 -0.34 1.21
CA ALA A 20 14.45 0.94 1.07
C ALA A 20 15.62 0.84 0.06
N GLN A 21 16.37 -0.27 0.06
CA GLN A 21 17.45 -0.51 -0.91
C GLN A 21 16.92 -0.65 -2.33
N ALA A 22 15.81 -1.37 -2.55
CA ALA A 22 15.20 -1.51 -3.87
C ALA A 22 14.81 -0.15 -4.47
N GLY A 23 14.10 0.68 -3.69
CA GLY A 23 13.77 2.03 -4.13
C GLY A 23 15.00 2.93 -4.34
N LEU A 24 16.00 2.82 -3.47
CA LEU A 24 17.24 3.58 -3.61
C LEU A 24 18.02 3.17 -4.86
N SER A 25 18.00 1.90 -5.27
CA SER A 25 18.62 1.44 -6.52
C SER A 25 17.98 2.16 -7.72
N VAL A 26 16.65 2.21 -7.77
CA VAL A 26 15.93 2.93 -8.84
C VAL A 26 16.34 4.40 -8.91
N LEU A 27 16.44 5.09 -7.77
CA LEU A 27 16.90 6.49 -7.74
C LEU A 27 18.36 6.65 -8.22
N ARG A 28 19.23 5.69 -7.91
CA ARG A 28 20.65 5.70 -8.36
C ARG A 28 20.77 5.50 -9.86
N ASP A 29 19.89 4.70 -10.42
CA ASP A 29 19.82 4.43 -11.87
C ASP A 29 19.12 5.55 -12.66
N GLY A 30 18.74 6.64 -11.98
CA GLY A 30 18.11 7.81 -12.59
C GLY A 30 16.58 7.76 -12.67
N GLY A 31 15.96 6.79 -12.03
CA GLY A 31 14.50 6.69 -11.94
C GLY A 31 13.88 7.76 -11.05
N THR A 32 12.59 7.94 -11.18
CA THR A 32 11.78 8.89 -10.43
C THR A 32 11.45 8.42 -9.01
N ALA A 33 10.96 9.32 -8.17
CA ALA A 33 10.49 8.97 -6.83
C ALA A 33 9.30 8.00 -6.88
N VAL A 34 8.42 8.12 -7.88
CA VAL A 34 7.26 7.23 -8.06
C VAL A 34 7.75 5.81 -8.38
N GLU A 35 8.65 5.65 -9.35
CA GLU A 35 9.24 4.35 -9.70
C GLU A 35 9.97 3.72 -8.50
N ALA A 36 10.72 4.54 -7.75
CA ALA A 36 11.40 4.09 -6.54
C ALA A 36 10.43 3.58 -5.48
N MET A 37 9.29 4.26 -5.29
CA MET A 37 8.27 3.81 -4.33
C MET A 37 7.51 2.59 -4.81
N VAL A 38 7.26 2.42 -6.11
CA VAL A 38 6.69 1.18 -6.67
C VAL A 38 7.63 0.00 -6.39
N ALA A 39 8.93 0.15 -6.65
CA ALA A 39 9.92 -0.90 -6.35
C ALA A 39 9.99 -1.22 -4.84
N ALA A 40 9.95 -0.20 -3.99
CA ALA A 40 9.94 -0.37 -2.53
C ALA A 40 8.65 -1.08 -2.06
N ALA A 41 7.47 -0.70 -2.60
CA ALA A 41 6.19 -1.30 -2.26
C ALA A 41 6.10 -2.77 -2.69
N ALA A 42 6.55 -3.11 -3.90
CA ALA A 42 6.63 -4.49 -4.36
C ALA A 42 7.57 -5.33 -3.48
N THR A 43 8.71 -4.78 -3.12
CA THR A 43 9.69 -5.46 -2.26
C THR A 43 9.15 -5.65 -0.84
N VAL A 44 8.52 -4.65 -0.24
CA VAL A 44 8.01 -4.75 1.14
C VAL A 44 6.89 -5.79 1.26
N ALA A 45 6.09 -6.00 0.23
CA ALA A 45 5.08 -7.05 0.20
C ALA A 45 5.67 -8.46 0.31
N VAL A 46 6.92 -8.65 -0.14
CA VAL A 46 7.64 -9.93 -0.06
C VAL A 46 8.43 -10.07 1.25
N VAL A 47 9.16 -9.03 1.65
CA VAL A 47 10.10 -9.11 2.79
C VAL A 47 9.47 -8.77 4.14
N TYR A 48 8.25 -8.21 4.12
CA TYR A 48 7.49 -7.80 5.32
C TYR A 48 6.00 -8.24 5.22
N PRO A 49 5.76 -9.56 4.95
CA PRO A 49 4.44 -10.06 4.51
C PRO A 49 3.37 -10.04 5.61
N HIS A 50 3.75 -9.94 6.88
CA HIS A 50 2.82 -9.88 8.01
C HIS A 50 2.13 -8.52 8.16
N MET A 51 2.62 -7.49 7.48
CA MET A 51 2.07 -6.13 7.50
C MET A 51 1.71 -5.59 6.13
N ASN A 52 2.11 -6.28 5.05
CA ASN A 52 1.92 -5.81 3.68
C ASN A 52 1.59 -6.97 2.75
N GLY A 53 0.90 -6.66 1.64
CA GLY A 53 0.59 -7.62 0.59
C GLY A 53 0.04 -6.92 -0.64
N ILE A 54 -0.01 -7.64 -1.75
CA ILE A 54 -0.58 -7.18 -3.02
C ILE A 54 -2.07 -7.50 -3.15
N GLY A 55 -2.62 -8.26 -2.20
CA GLY A 55 -4.00 -8.75 -2.21
C GLY A 55 -4.97 -7.94 -1.35
N GLY A 56 -4.64 -6.70 -1.01
CA GLY A 56 -5.47 -5.84 -0.17
C GLY A 56 -5.64 -4.44 -0.74
N ASP A 57 -5.68 -3.47 0.15
CA ASP A 57 -5.85 -2.07 -0.17
C ASP A 57 -4.49 -1.37 -0.33
N GLY A 58 -4.45 -0.32 -1.14
CA GLY A 58 -3.29 0.53 -1.32
C GLY A 58 -3.66 2.00 -1.33
N PHE A 59 -2.78 2.83 -0.80
CA PHE A 59 -2.98 4.28 -0.79
C PHE A 59 -1.69 4.97 -1.19
N TRP A 60 -1.80 5.94 -2.10
CA TRP A 60 -0.66 6.72 -2.56
C TRP A 60 -0.90 8.19 -2.35
N LEU A 61 0.13 8.90 -1.93
CA LEU A 61 0.16 10.35 -1.89
C LEU A 61 1.38 10.83 -2.68
N ILE A 62 1.14 11.50 -3.79
CA ILE A 62 2.18 11.98 -4.70
C ILE A 62 2.20 13.51 -4.65
N ALA A 63 3.35 14.06 -4.32
CA ALA A 63 3.57 15.50 -4.31
C ALA A 63 4.71 15.86 -5.28
N GLU A 64 4.43 16.76 -6.21
CA GLU A 64 5.42 17.29 -7.14
C GLU A 64 5.63 18.79 -6.88
N PRO A 65 6.86 19.32 -7.05
CA PRO A 65 7.11 20.74 -6.89
C PRO A 65 6.19 21.60 -7.77
N GLY A 66 5.52 22.57 -7.17
CA GLY A 66 4.61 23.49 -7.87
C GLY A 66 3.26 22.92 -8.27
N LYS A 67 2.93 21.68 -7.89
CA LYS A 67 1.62 21.07 -8.13
C LYS A 67 0.91 20.77 -6.81
N HIS A 68 -0.41 20.66 -6.86
CA HIS A 68 -1.18 20.14 -5.73
C HIS A 68 -0.88 18.63 -5.55
N PRO A 69 -0.76 18.15 -4.30
CA PRO A 69 -0.64 16.71 -4.03
C PRO A 69 -1.82 15.93 -4.60
N VAL A 70 -1.55 14.76 -5.15
CA VAL A 70 -2.56 13.81 -5.66
C VAL A 70 -2.61 12.61 -4.74
N GLY A 71 -3.81 12.28 -4.26
CA GLY A 71 -4.09 11.05 -3.52
C GLY A 71 -4.71 10.02 -4.44
N ILE A 72 -4.26 8.77 -4.36
CA ILE A 72 -4.88 7.62 -5.02
C ILE A 72 -5.40 6.71 -3.92
N ASP A 73 -6.70 6.42 -3.97
CA ASP A 73 -7.35 5.42 -3.13
C ASP A 73 -7.56 4.14 -3.94
N ALA A 74 -6.78 3.14 -3.63
CA ALA A 74 -6.80 1.81 -4.23
C ALA A 74 -7.36 0.76 -3.24
N SER A 75 -8.38 1.13 -2.47
CA SER A 75 -9.04 0.21 -1.54
C SER A 75 -9.95 -0.82 -2.22
N GLY A 76 -10.25 -0.65 -3.50
CA GLY A 76 -11.14 -1.53 -4.26
C GLY A 76 -12.61 -1.38 -3.89
N ALA A 77 -13.49 -1.81 -4.76
CA ALA A 77 -14.92 -1.75 -4.55
C ALA A 77 -15.43 -2.92 -3.68
N ALA A 78 -16.42 -2.66 -2.84
CA ALA A 78 -17.15 -3.73 -2.16
C ALA A 78 -17.98 -4.53 -3.17
N ALA A 79 -18.11 -5.85 -2.95
CA ALA A 79 -18.98 -6.68 -3.76
C ALA A 79 -20.45 -6.22 -3.63
N ALA A 80 -21.20 -6.19 -4.73
CA ALA A 80 -22.61 -5.80 -4.72
C ALA A 80 -23.47 -6.68 -3.78
N ALA A 81 -23.07 -7.92 -3.55
CA ALA A 81 -23.73 -8.83 -2.62
C ALA A 81 -23.33 -8.62 -1.14
N ALA A 82 -22.38 -7.76 -0.84
CA ALA A 82 -21.93 -7.46 0.53
C ALA A 82 -22.92 -6.51 1.24
N VAL A 83 -24.17 -6.92 1.33
CA VAL A 83 -25.27 -6.18 1.97
C VAL A 83 -25.54 -6.72 3.38
N PRO A 84 -26.14 -5.93 4.29
CA PRO A 84 -26.40 -6.37 5.66
C PRO A 84 -27.15 -7.71 5.79
N ASP A 85 -28.02 -8.01 4.86
CA ASP A 85 -28.82 -9.26 4.90
C ASP A 85 -27.96 -10.51 4.62
N LEU A 86 -26.89 -10.39 3.83
CA LEU A 86 -25.94 -11.47 3.67
C LEU A 86 -25.35 -11.88 5.03
N TYR A 87 -24.88 -10.90 5.79
CA TYR A 87 -24.23 -11.14 7.09
C TYR A 87 -25.22 -11.66 8.14
N ARG A 88 -26.42 -11.07 8.19
CA ARG A 88 -27.50 -11.51 9.07
C ARG A 88 -27.97 -12.93 8.75
N GLY A 89 -28.07 -13.28 7.47
CA GLY A 89 -28.41 -14.64 7.02
C GLY A 89 -27.35 -15.69 7.45
N HIS A 90 -26.11 -15.27 7.69
CA HIS A 90 -25.04 -16.11 8.24
C HIS A 90 -24.89 -16.00 9.77
N GLY A 91 -25.83 -15.35 10.45
CA GLY A 91 -25.83 -15.20 11.91
C GLY A 91 -24.90 -14.11 12.46
N HIS A 92 -24.44 -13.21 11.60
CA HIS A 92 -23.56 -12.10 12.01
C HIS A 92 -24.35 -10.80 12.19
N ALA A 93 -24.20 -10.13 13.34
CA ALA A 93 -24.77 -8.80 13.60
C ALA A 93 -23.97 -7.67 12.92
N ALA A 94 -22.71 -7.92 12.58
CA ALA A 94 -21.80 -7.01 11.90
C ALA A 94 -20.86 -7.81 10.99
N ILE A 95 -20.09 -7.11 10.17
CA ILE A 95 -19.04 -7.75 9.34
C ILE A 95 -18.04 -8.45 10.28
N PRO A 96 -17.77 -9.76 10.11
CA PRO A 96 -16.84 -10.48 10.97
C PRO A 96 -15.42 -9.97 10.79
N ALA A 97 -14.62 -10.01 11.85
CA ALA A 97 -13.24 -9.54 11.81
C ALA A 97 -12.28 -10.52 11.08
N ARG A 98 -12.71 -11.73 10.80
CA ARG A 98 -11.88 -12.78 10.17
C ARG A 98 -12.73 -13.73 9.34
N GLY A 99 -12.07 -14.43 8.41
CA GLY A 99 -12.71 -15.43 7.55
C GLY A 99 -13.21 -14.85 6.22
N PRO A 100 -13.83 -15.68 5.38
CA PRO A 100 -14.23 -15.30 4.02
C PRO A 100 -15.19 -14.10 3.95
N LEU A 101 -16.06 -13.96 4.95
CA LEU A 101 -17.02 -12.84 5.03
C LEU A 101 -16.40 -11.53 5.57
N ALA A 102 -15.14 -11.55 6.01
CA ALA A 102 -14.42 -10.34 6.39
C ALA A 102 -13.79 -9.62 5.20
N ALA A 103 -13.58 -10.32 4.07
CA ALA A 103 -13.02 -9.78 2.84
C ALA A 103 -14.12 -9.07 2.03
N ASN A 104 -14.34 -7.79 2.29
CA ASN A 104 -15.44 -7.02 1.68
C ASN A 104 -15.09 -6.36 0.37
N THR A 105 -13.83 -6.06 0.15
CA THR A 105 -13.37 -5.29 -1.01
C THR A 105 -12.57 -6.17 -1.96
N VAL A 106 -12.61 -5.82 -3.25
CA VAL A 106 -11.72 -6.40 -4.25
C VAL A 106 -10.30 -5.88 -4.00
N ALA A 107 -9.29 -6.74 -4.14
CA ALA A 107 -7.90 -6.35 -3.98
C ALA A 107 -7.51 -5.24 -4.97
N GLY A 108 -7.26 -4.04 -4.46
CA GLY A 108 -6.98 -2.84 -5.25
C GLY A 108 -5.51 -2.42 -5.27
N THR A 109 -4.67 -2.96 -4.37
CA THR A 109 -3.26 -2.54 -4.20
C THR A 109 -2.47 -2.50 -5.51
N LEU A 110 -2.69 -3.46 -6.41
CA LEU A 110 -1.94 -3.57 -7.67
C LEU A 110 -2.54 -2.75 -8.81
N SER A 111 -3.85 -2.50 -8.77
CA SER A 111 -4.59 -1.84 -9.85
C SER A 111 -4.81 -0.33 -9.62
N GLY A 112 -4.49 0.15 -8.43
CA GLY A 112 -4.65 1.55 -8.02
C GLY A 112 -3.56 2.47 -8.50
#